data_852aee97dc7fc83b8d59e40f60bcc0ba
#
_entry.id   852aee97dc7fc83b8d59e40f60bcc0ba
#
_cell.length_a   1.000
_cell.length_b   1.000
_cell.length_c   1.000
_cell.angle_alpha   90.00
_cell.angle_beta   90.00
_cell.angle_gamma   90.00
#
_symmetry.space_group_name_H-M   'P 1'
#
loop_
_entity.id
_entity.type
_entity.pdbx_description
1 polymer ?
#
loop_
_entity_poly.entity_id
_entity_poly.type
_entity_poly.pdbx_seq_one_letter_code
_entity_poly.pdbx_strand_id
1 'polypeptide(L)'
;ILGELGKGERASNGFIDRILFVMPQSVQKSRWSDRETPEELEQEWQRIIGKLIEQECEFNEQGELLSHHLPFREAAKRELYAWQHDNARRCDLESNEALLGIYCKLEIYIIRFALIIQLARWTCGECDKEAIDIESVRRAIELAEYFRTTAIRVQTSIGNEQLNELHRTIYHYLPQRFTTAEGIALAESYGMKEHAFKMMLKRHLGTLFKKINHGEYSK
;
A
#
# COMPACT_ATOMS: atom_id res chain seq x y z
N ILE A 1 1.41 13.45 -12.35
CA ILE A 1 1.23 13.30 -10.88
C ILE A 1 2.35 12.44 -10.29
N LEU A 2 2.65 11.24 -10.82
CA LEU A 2 3.69 10.33 -10.29
C LEU A 2 5.07 10.99 -10.24
N GLY A 3 5.49 11.67 -11.31
CA GLY A 3 6.78 12.39 -11.36
C GLY A 3 6.92 13.53 -10.34
N GLU A 4 5.79 14.10 -9.87
CA GLU A 4 5.79 15.14 -8.83
C GLU A 4 5.88 14.54 -7.41
N LEU A 5 5.41 13.33 -7.21
CA LEU A 5 5.50 12.64 -5.91
C LEU A 5 6.96 12.30 -5.53
N GLY A 6 7.80 12.01 -6.52
CA GLY A 6 9.23 11.68 -6.32
C GLY A 6 10.18 12.87 -6.17
N LYS A 7 9.69 14.14 -6.20
CA LYS A 7 10.53 15.33 -6.18
C LYS A 7 10.68 15.96 -4.79
N GLY A 8 11.92 16.32 -4.45
CA GLY A 8 12.26 17.18 -3.32
C GLY A 8 11.91 16.61 -1.95
N GLU A 9 11.64 17.49 -0.99
CA GLU A 9 11.36 17.16 0.41
C GLU A 9 10.09 16.29 0.63
N ARG A 10 9.21 16.17 -0.38
CA ARG A 10 7.99 15.34 -0.27
C ARG A 10 8.31 13.86 -0.12
N ALA A 11 9.43 13.41 -0.68
CA ALA A 11 9.89 12.03 -0.53
C ALA A 11 10.43 11.73 0.88
N SER A 12 10.91 12.75 1.61
CA SER A 12 11.61 12.59 2.90
C SER A 12 10.78 13.00 4.13
N ASN A 13 9.67 13.75 3.94
CA ASN A 13 8.87 14.27 5.07
C ASN A 13 7.75 13.34 5.54
N GLY A 14 7.70 12.10 5.04
CA GLY A 14 6.69 11.10 5.40
C GLY A 14 5.27 11.42 4.88
N PHE A 15 5.12 12.37 3.95
CA PHE A 15 3.81 12.68 3.35
C PHE A 15 3.33 11.52 2.47
N ILE A 16 4.21 10.99 1.61
CA ILE A 16 3.89 9.89 0.70
C ILE A 16 3.57 8.62 1.46
N ASP A 17 4.24 8.37 2.57
CA ASP A 17 4.03 7.19 3.42
C ASP A 17 2.60 7.09 3.98
N ARG A 18 1.88 8.20 4.01
CA ARG A 18 0.51 8.30 4.50
C ARG A 18 -0.55 8.25 3.41
N ILE A 19 -0.14 8.15 2.14
CA ILE A 19 -1.07 8.05 1.01
C ILE A 19 -1.35 6.59 0.72
N LEU A 20 -2.62 6.24 0.72
CA LEU A 20 -3.10 4.94 0.27
C LEU A 20 -3.37 5.01 -1.24
N PHE A 21 -2.44 4.45 -2.02
CA PHE A 21 -2.52 4.49 -3.47
C PHE A 21 -3.48 3.43 -4.01
N VAL A 22 -4.27 3.81 -4.99
CA VAL A 22 -5.09 2.91 -5.79
C VAL A 22 -4.59 2.94 -7.24
N MET A 23 -4.17 1.80 -7.77
CA MET A 23 -3.67 1.65 -9.12
C MET A 23 -4.28 0.40 -9.77
N PRO A 24 -5.47 0.49 -10.38
CA PRO A 24 -6.12 -0.65 -11.02
C PRO A 24 -5.24 -1.28 -12.10
N GLN A 25 -5.28 -2.62 -12.21
CA GLN A 25 -4.47 -3.33 -13.21
C GLN A 25 -5.00 -3.17 -14.63
N SER A 26 -6.31 -3.11 -14.76
CA SER A 26 -6.98 -2.85 -16.03
C SER A 26 -8.20 -1.97 -15.78
N VAL A 27 -8.39 -0.97 -16.63
CA VAL A 27 -9.59 -0.15 -16.63
C VAL A 27 -10.31 -0.43 -17.94
N GLN A 28 -11.38 -1.23 -17.86
CA GLN A 28 -12.29 -1.34 -18.99
C GLN A 28 -13.20 -0.10 -18.99
N LYS A 29 -13.29 0.55 -20.12
CA LYS A 29 -14.21 1.67 -20.27
C LYS A 29 -15.65 1.17 -20.16
N SER A 30 -16.35 1.63 -19.16
CA SER A 30 -17.77 1.33 -18.97
C SER A 30 -18.59 1.89 -20.13
N ARG A 31 -19.59 1.13 -20.56
CA ARG A 31 -20.62 1.66 -21.47
C ARG A 31 -21.57 2.54 -20.67
N TRP A 32 -22.08 3.57 -21.30
CA TRP A 32 -23.13 4.39 -20.69
C TRP A 32 -24.37 3.54 -20.45
N SER A 33 -25.06 3.80 -19.36
CA SER A 33 -26.28 3.11 -18.97
C SER A 33 -27.26 4.12 -18.39
N ASP A 34 -28.50 4.00 -18.79
CA ASP A 34 -29.61 4.76 -18.21
C ASP A 34 -30.19 4.08 -16.96
N ARG A 35 -29.49 3.06 -16.42
CA ARG A 35 -29.90 2.41 -15.18
C ARG A 35 -29.64 3.33 -14.02
N GLU A 36 -30.69 3.63 -13.29
CA GLU A 36 -30.63 4.30 -12.00
C GLU A 36 -30.30 3.30 -10.88
N THR A 37 -29.77 3.80 -9.79
CA THR A 37 -29.58 2.99 -8.58
C THR A 37 -30.96 2.62 -8.03
N PRO A 38 -31.25 1.34 -7.73
CA PRO A 38 -32.50 0.96 -7.09
C PRO A 38 -32.71 1.73 -5.78
N GLU A 39 -33.90 2.24 -5.59
CA GLU A 39 -34.26 3.02 -4.39
C GLU A 39 -33.99 2.25 -3.09
N GLU A 40 -34.21 0.94 -3.09
CA GLU A 40 -33.94 0.06 -1.95
C GLU A 40 -32.46 0.09 -1.53
N LEU A 41 -31.54 0.16 -2.50
CA LEU A 41 -30.10 0.27 -2.20
C LEU A 41 -29.74 1.64 -1.65
N GLU A 42 -30.37 2.70 -2.11
CA GLU A 42 -30.18 4.04 -1.57
C GLU A 42 -30.69 4.14 -0.14
N GLN A 43 -31.86 3.60 0.13
CA GLN A 43 -32.46 3.55 1.48
C GLN A 43 -31.59 2.72 2.44
N GLU A 44 -31.10 1.56 1.98
CA GLU A 44 -30.21 0.73 2.80
C GLU A 44 -28.88 1.43 3.09
N TRP A 45 -28.30 2.12 2.10
CA TRP A 45 -27.11 2.92 2.30
C TRP A 45 -27.34 4.07 3.30
N GLN A 46 -28.45 4.79 3.17
CA GLN A 46 -28.84 5.84 4.10
C GLN A 46 -29.01 5.28 5.52
N ARG A 47 -29.62 4.11 5.67
CA ARG A 47 -29.78 3.41 6.95
C ARG A 47 -28.42 3.09 7.59
N ILE A 48 -27.48 2.56 6.81
CA ILE A 48 -26.12 2.21 7.27
C ILE A 48 -25.39 3.46 7.76
N ILE A 49 -25.37 4.52 6.94
CA ILE A 49 -24.69 5.77 7.27
C ILE A 49 -25.39 6.47 8.45
N GLY A 50 -26.72 6.51 8.47
CA GLY A 50 -27.49 7.07 9.58
C GLY A 50 -27.11 6.42 10.91
N LYS A 51 -27.10 5.09 10.96
CA LYS A 51 -26.73 4.33 12.17
C LYS A 51 -25.29 4.60 12.65
N LEU A 52 -24.36 4.95 11.75
CA LEU A 52 -23.01 5.38 12.13
C LEU A 52 -22.97 6.80 12.68
N ILE A 53 -23.74 7.72 12.08
CA ILE A 53 -23.77 9.15 12.48
C ILE A 53 -24.52 9.34 13.80
N GLU A 54 -25.56 8.53 14.02
CA GLU A 54 -26.40 8.58 15.24
C GLU A 54 -25.70 8.03 16.50
N GLN A 55 -24.41 7.63 16.40
CA GLN A 55 -23.68 7.21 17.60
C GLN A 55 -23.51 8.40 18.54
N GLU A 56 -24.02 8.26 19.76
CA GLU A 56 -23.92 9.29 20.78
C GLU A 56 -22.47 9.46 21.25
N CYS A 57 -22.08 10.71 21.41
CA CYS A 57 -20.80 11.05 22.03
C CYS A 57 -21.01 11.25 23.54
N GLU A 58 -20.17 10.59 24.33
CA GLU A 58 -20.12 10.81 25.76
C GLU A 58 -19.12 11.90 26.11
N PHE A 59 -19.45 12.71 27.12
CA PHE A 59 -18.59 13.79 27.60
C PHE A 59 -18.36 13.62 29.10
N ASN A 60 -17.14 13.95 29.55
CA ASN A 60 -16.84 14.00 30.98
C ASN A 60 -17.44 15.26 31.65
N GLU A 61 -17.29 15.40 32.96
CA GLU A 61 -17.77 16.54 33.72
C GLU A 61 -17.16 17.88 33.29
N GLN A 62 -16.01 17.85 32.62
CA GLN A 62 -15.30 19.01 32.09
C GLN A 62 -15.74 19.36 30.65
N GLY A 63 -16.66 18.58 30.04
CA GLY A 63 -17.12 18.76 28.67
C GLY A 63 -16.18 18.23 27.59
N GLU A 64 -15.21 17.40 27.97
CA GLU A 64 -14.29 16.77 27.04
C GLU A 64 -14.88 15.47 26.52
N LEU A 65 -14.67 15.19 25.22
CA LEU A 65 -15.15 13.98 24.56
C LEU A 65 -14.49 12.73 25.16
N LEU A 66 -15.30 11.80 25.62
CA LEU A 66 -14.85 10.48 26.07
C LEU A 66 -14.68 9.55 24.87
N SER A 67 -13.50 8.95 24.74
CA SER A 67 -13.21 7.98 23.68
C SER A 67 -13.68 6.58 24.10
N HIS A 68 -14.50 5.95 23.28
CA HIS A 68 -14.81 4.54 23.43
C HIS A 68 -13.70 3.68 22.82
N HIS A 69 -13.19 2.74 23.59
CA HIS A 69 -12.17 1.80 23.15
C HIS A 69 -12.81 0.45 22.83
N LEU A 70 -12.73 0.02 21.56
CA LEU A 70 -13.11 -1.33 21.17
C LEU A 70 -11.90 -2.25 21.30
N PRO A 71 -11.90 -3.22 22.22
CA PRO A 71 -10.81 -4.19 22.33
C PRO A 71 -10.85 -5.17 21.15
N PHE A 72 -9.71 -5.79 20.86
CA PHE A 72 -9.67 -6.95 19.95
C PHE A 72 -10.04 -8.22 20.71
N ARG A 73 -10.90 -9.07 20.13
CA ARG A 73 -11.09 -10.44 20.62
C ARG A 73 -9.78 -11.21 20.51
N GLU A 74 -9.54 -12.18 21.38
CA GLU A 74 -8.27 -12.91 21.44
C GLU A 74 -7.85 -13.56 20.12
N ALA A 75 -8.79 -14.09 19.36
CA ALA A 75 -8.50 -14.65 18.04
C ALA A 75 -8.09 -13.56 17.03
N ALA A 76 -8.76 -12.41 17.05
CA ALA A 76 -8.45 -11.24 16.22
C ALA A 76 -7.06 -10.67 16.55
N LYS A 77 -6.74 -10.60 17.84
CA LYS A 77 -5.43 -10.12 18.32
C LYS A 77 -4.28 -11.02 17.88
N ARG A 78 -4.46 -12.35 17.95
CA ARG A 78 -3.46 -13.30 17.45
C ARG A 78 -3.21 -13.15 15.94
N GLU A 79 -4.26 -13.00 15.16
CA GLU A 79 -4.18 -12.79 13.71
C GLU A 79 -3.45 -11.49 13.37
N LEU A 80 -3.81 -10.40 14.05
CA LEU A 80 -3.17 -9.10 13.87
C LEU A 80 -1.67 -9.15 14.22
N TYR A 81 -1.29 -9.81 15.31
CA TYR A 81 0.11 -9.94 15.70
C TYR A 81 0.91 -10.82 14.73
N ALA A 82 0.31 -11.90 14.22
CA ALA A 82 0.95 -12.72 13.20
C ALA A 82 1.28 -11.90 11.94
N TRP A 83 0.33 -11.10 11.47
CA TRP A 83 0.57 -10.19 10.36
C TRP A 83 1.63 -9.13 10.67
N GLN A 84 1.58 -8.53 11.87
CA GLN A 84 2.56 -7.50 12.28
C GLN A 84 3.99 -8.07 12.34
N HIS A 85 4.17 -9.28 12.88
CA HIS A 85 5.47 -9.94 12.90
C HIS A 85 6.00 -10.21 11.49
N ASP A 86 5.12 -10.58 10.55
CA ASP A 86 5.51 -10.73 9.15
C ASP A 86 5.86 -9.39 8.51
N ASN A 87 5.09 -8.33 8.81
CA ASN A 87 5.39 -6.98 8.37
C ASN A 87 6.73 -6.47 8.88
N ALA A 88 7.06 -6.70 10.15
CA ALA A 88 8.35 -6.33 10.73
C ALA A 88 9.51 -7.01 9.99
N ARG A 89 9.41 -8.33 9.72
CA ARG A 89 10.43 -9.03 8.91
C ARG A 89 10.58 -8.45 7.50
N ARG A 90 9.48 -8.03 6.87
CA ARG A 90 9.53 -7.38 5.55
C ARG A 90 10.19 -6.01 5.63
N CYS A 91 9.92 -5.24 6.69
CA CYS A 91 10.60 -3.96 6.95
C CYS A 91 12.11 -4.14 7.11
N ASP A 92 12.56 -5.15 7.86
CA ASP A 92 13.98 -5.44 8.07
C ASP A 92 14.72 -5.81 6.78
N LEU A 93 14.01 -6.37 5.79
CA LEU A 93 14.56 -6.77 4.49
C LEU A 93 14.41 -5.70 3.41
N GLU A 94 13.65 -4.63 3.67
CA GLU A 94 13.38 -3.60 2.68
C GLU A 94 14.51 -2.57 2.63
N SER A 95 15.07 -2.37 1.44
CA SER A 95 16.13 -1.40 1.19
C SER A 95 15.64 -0.07 0.61
N ASN A 96 14.40 -0.01 0.17
CA ASN A 96 13.77 1.20 -0.34
C ASN A 96 13.13 1.96 0.82
N GLU A 97 13.72 3.09 1.21
CA GLU A 97 13.25 3.92 2.33
C GLU A 97 11.78 4.36 2.17
N ALA A 98 11.33 4.65 0.93
CA ALA A 98 9.95 5.05 0.67
C ALA A 98 8.97 3.88 0.90
N LEU A 99 9.34 2.65 0.49
CA LEU A 99 8.53 1.47 0.78
C LEU A 99 8.56 1.11 2.26
N LEU A 100 9.71 1.23 2.91
CA LEU A 100 9.85 1.02 4.35
C LEU A 100 8.92 1.96 5.13
N GLY A 101 8.90 3.26 4.80
CA GLY A 101 8.00 4.24 5.40
C GLY A 101 6.53 3.85 5.23
N ILE A 102 6.12 3.40 4.04
CA ILE A 102 4.76 2.93 3.77
C ILE A 102 4.43 1.68 4.61
N TYR A 103 5.32 0.68 4.67
CA TYR A 103 5.09 -0.55 5.45
C TYR A 103 4.90 -0.27 6.94
N CYS A 104 5.69 0.64 7.51
CA CYS A 104 5.51 1.09 8.90
C CYS A 104 4.14 1.78 9.11
N LYS A 105 3.64 2.53 8.13
CA LYS A 105 2.32 3.19 8.24
C LYS A 105 1.15 2.23 8.07
N LEU A 106 1.32 1.13 7.32
CA LEU A 106 0.29 0.12 7.19
C LEU A 106 -0.09 -0.51 8.55
N GLU A 107 0.82 -0.58 9.52
CA GLU A 107 0.53 -1.06 10.88
C GLU A 107 -0.53 -0.21 11.60
N ILE A 108 -0.52 1.10 11.36
CA ILE A 108 -1.54 2.01 11.91
C ILE A 108 -2.84 1.88 11.10
N TYR A 109 -2.73 1.76 9.79
CA TYR A 109 -3.91 1.66 8.92
C TYR A 109 -4.69 0.38 9.13
N ILE A 110 -4.04 -0.76 9.35
CA ILE A 110 -4.74 -2.02 9.57
C ILE A 110 -5.63 -1.97 10.81
N ILE A 111 -5.19 -1.31 11.89
CA ILE A 111 -5.98 -1.11 13.11
C ILE A 111 -7.20 -0.25 12.79
N ARG A 112 -7.01 0.83 12.04
CA ARG A 112 -8.11 1.71 11.61
C ARG A 112 -9.10 1.00 10.69
N PHE A 113 -8.60 0.22 9.72
CA PHE A 113 -9.46 -0.58 8.84
C PHE A 113 -10.26 -1.61 9.62
N ALA A 114 -9.63 -2.31 10.57
CA ALA A 114 -10.33 -3.28 11.39
C ALA A 114 -11.48 -2.65 12.19
N LEU A 115 -11.26 -1.45 12.75
CA LEU A 115 -12.31 -0.68 13.42
C LEU A 115 -13.43 -0.27 12.47
N ILE A 116 -13.08 0.33 11.33
CA ILE A 116 -14.07 0.79 10.33
C ILE A 116 -14.89 -0.40 9.82
N ILE A 117 -14.25 -1.52 9.50
CA ILE A 117 -14.91 -2.73 9.01
C ILE A 117 -15.81 -3.32 10.09
N GLN A 118 -15.37 -3.38 11.36
CA GLN A 118 -16.21 -3.86 12.46
C GLN A 118 -17.48 -3.03 12.60
N LEU A 119 -17.36 -1.70 12.59
CA LEU A 119 -18.51 -0.81 12.71
C LEU A 119 -19.42 -0.87 11.48
N ALA A 120 -18.86 -0.97 10.27
CA ALA A 120 -19.65 -1.16 9.06
C ALA A 120 -20.44 -2.49 9.10
N ARG A 121 -19.81 -3.57 9.49
CA ARG A 121 -20.47 -4.88 9.65
C ARG A 121 -21.53 -4.87 10.74
N TRP A 122 -21.27 -4.16 11.84
CA TRP A 122 -22.28 -3.99 12.88
C TRP A 122 -23.51 -3.24 12.36
N THR A 123 -23.35 -2.17 11.57
CA THR A 123 -24.51 -1.45 11.00
C THR A 123 -25.32 -2.33 10.05
N CYS A 124 -24.67 -3.28 9.37
CA CYS A 124 -25.31 -4.28 8.53
C CYS A 124 -25.95 -5.44 9.33
N GLY A 125 -25.73 -5.51 10.65
CA GLY A 125 -26.26 -6.57 11.50
C GLY A 125 -25.46 -7.89 11.45
N GLU A 126 -24.22 -7.86 10.93
CA GLU A 126 -23.35 -9.04 10.79
C GLU A 126 -22.60 -9.40 12.08
N CYS A 127 -22.43 -8.44 12.99
CA CYS A 127 -21.66 -8.60 14.23
C CYS A 127 -22.11 -7.59 15.30
N ASP A 128 -21.59 -7.74 16.53
CA ASP A 128 -21.73 -6.74 17.59
C ASP A 128 -20.71 -5.60 17.46
N LYS A 129 -20.85 -4.53 18.27
CA LYS A 129 -19.93 -3.40 18.34
C LYS A 129 -19.07 -3.36 19.60
N GLU A 130 -19.04 -4.41 20.39
CA GLU A 130 -18.36 -4.44 21.68
C GLU A 130 -16.87 -4.70 21.55
N ALA A 131 -16.47 -5.48 20.54
CA ALA A 131 -15.08 -5.82 20.29
C ALA A 131 -14.83 -6.12 18.81
N ILE A 132 -13.61 -5.88 18.34
CA ILE A 132 -13.18 -6.19 16.98
C ILE A 132 -12.95 -7.70 16.86
N ASP A 133 -13.67 -8.34 15.96
CA ASP A 133 -13.62 -9.76 15.70
C ASP A 133 -12.54 -10.15 14.66
N ILE A 134 -12.30 -11.45 14.53
CA ILE A 134 -11.28 -11.99 13.63
C ILE A 134 -11.61 -11.72 12.15
N GLU A 135 -12.89 -11.71 11.78
CA GLU A 135 -13.30 -11.47 10.40
C GLU A 135 -13.00 -10.04 9.96
N SER A 136 -13.26 -9.08 10.84
CA SER A 136 -12.92 -7.68 10.59
C SER A 136 -11.41 -7.46 10.46
N VAL A 137 -10.60 -8.18 11.25
CA VAL A 137 -9.13 -8.14 11.13
C VAL A 137 -8.67 -8.78 9.81
N ARG A 138 -9.21 -9.91 9.40
CA ARG A 138 -8.85 -10.55 8.12
C ARG A 138 -9.13 -9.67 6.93
N ARG A 139 -10.31 -9.06 6.87
CA ARG A 139 -10.67 -8.08 5.82
C ARG A 139 -9.75 -6.85 5.85
N ALA A 140 -9.35 -6.40 7.03
CA ALA A 140 -8.39 -5.30 7.18
C ALA A 140 -6.99 -5.68 6.68
N ILE A 141 -6.55 -6.92 6.91
CA ILE A 141 -5.30 -7.46 6.37
C ILE A 141 -5.34 -7.48 4.84
N GLU A 142 -6.41 -8.02 4.24
CA GLU A 142 -6.57 -8.04 2.78
C GLU A 142 -6.47 -6.65 2.18
N LEU A 143 -7.12 -5.66 2.80
CA LEU A 143 -7.08 -4.27 2.36
C LEU A 143 -5.67 -3.66 2.51
N ALA A 144 -4.98 -3.94 3.61
CA ALA A 144 -3.60 -3.48 3.83
C ALA A 144 -2.63 -4.09 2.80
N GLU A 145 -2.76 -5.39 2.48
CA GLU A 145 -1.94 -6.05 1.46
C GLU A 145 -2.24 -5.52 0.04
N TYR A 146 -3.49 -5.16 -0.25
CA TYR A 146 -3.83 -4.45 -1.49
C TYR A 146 -3.07 -3.13 -1.60
N PHE A 147 -3.08 -2.29 -0.56
CA PHE A 147 -2.35 -1.01 -0.55
C PHE A 147 -0.84 -1.19 -0.59
N ARG A 148 -0.29 -2.22 0.07
CA ARG A 148 1.12 -2.60 -0.04
C ARG A 148 1.51 -2.90 -1.49
N THR A 149 0.75 -3.77 -2.14
CA THR A 149 0.98 -4.17 -3.54
C THR A 149 0.91 -2.96 -4.47
N THR A 150 -0.06 -2.09 -4.24
CA THR A 150 -0.23 -0.87 -5.05
C THR A 150 0.92 0.13 -4.82
N ALA A 151 1.38 0.28 -3.58
CA ALA A 151 2.52 1.14 -3.27
C ALA A 151 3.81 0.67 -3.99
N ILE A 152 4.08 -0.64 -4.02
CA ILE A 152 5.21 -1.21 -4.77
C ILE A 152 5.09 -0.84 -6.26
N ARG A 153 3.91 -1.00 -6.85
CA ARG A 153 3.66 -0.66 -8.26
C ARG A 153 3.87 0.82 -8.56
N VAL A 154 3.38 1.70 -7.68
CA VAL A 154 3.56 3.15 -7.79
C VAL A 154 5.04 3.51 -7.70
N GLN A 155 5.78 2.97 -6.73
CA GLN A 155 7.21 3.23 -6.57
C GLN A 155 8.01 2.73 -7.79
N THR A 156 7.69 1.55 -8.31
CA THR A 156 8.28 1.05 -9.55
C THR A 156 7.99 1.97 -10.74
N SER A 157 6.77 2.49 -10.85
CA SER A 157 6.38 3.42 -11.92
C SER A 157 7.13 4.75 -11.81
N ILE A 158 7.27 5.31 -10.60
CA ILE A 158 8.07 6.52 -10.34
C ILE A 158 9.53 6.30 -10.76
N GLY A 159 10.12 5.16 -10.38
CA GLY A 159 11.48 4.79 -10.78
C GLY A 159 11.63 4.72 -12.30
N ASN A 160 10.67 4.12 -12.99
CA ASN A 160 10.66 4.02 -14.46
C ASN A 160 10.53 5.39 -15.17
N GLU A 161 9.70 6.30 -14.62
CA GLU A 161 9.58 7.65 -15.19
C GLU A 161 10.86 8.48 -15.07
N GLN A 162 11.70 8.19 -14.07
CA GLN A 162 13.00 8.83 -13.89
C GLN A 162 14.10 8.31 -14.83
N LEU A 163 13.83 7.20 -15.52
CA LEU A 163 14.75 6.64 -16.50
C LEU A 163 14.69 7.46 -17.81
N ASN A 164 15.85 7.79 -18.36
CA ASN A 164 15.94 8.26 -19.72
C ASN A 164 15.62 7.10 -20.70
N GLU A 165 15.40 7.40 -21.97
CA GLU A 165 14.97 6.42 -22.98
C GLU A 165 15.93 5.22 -23.09
N LEU A 166 17.24 5.46 -23.06
CA LEU A 166 18.25 4.39 -23.09
C LEU A 166 18.19 3.50 -21.86
N HIS A 167 18.09 4.10 -20.66
CA HIS A 167 17.96 3.35 -19.42
C HIS A 167 16.69 2.49 -19.39
N ARG A 168 15.57 3.05 -19.90
CA ARG A 168 14.28 2.35 -19.98
C ARG A 168 14.36 1.16 -20.92
N THR A 169 15.02 1.30 -22.06
CA THR A 169 15.26 0.22 -23.03
C THR A 169 16.07 -0.90 -22.40
N ILE A 170 17.19 -0.56 -21.76
CA ILE A 170 18.04 -1.55 -21.08
C ILE A 170 17.25 -2.26 -19.97
N TYR A 171 16.54 -1.50 -19.12
CA TYR A 171 15.70 -2.07 -18.06
C TYR A 171 14.66 -3.05 -18.63
N HIS A 172 14.03 -2.71 -19.75
CA HIS A 172 13.02 -3.57 -20.39
C HIS A 172 13.59 -4.92 -20.81
N TYR A 173 14.78 -4.94 -21.42
CA TYR A 173 15.40 -6.16 -21.94
C TYR A 173 16.22 -6.94 -20.92
N LEU A 174 16.54 -6.38 -19.76
CA LEU A 174 17.18 -7.15 -18.68
C LEU A 174 16.29 -8.34 -18.26
N PRO A 175 16.86 -9.52 -17.98
CA PRO A 175 16.14 -10.63 -17.38
C PRO A 175 15.60 -10.28 -15.98
N GLN A 176 14.63 -11.05 -15.49
CA GLN A 176 14.11 -10.88 -14.12
C GLN A 176 15.18 -11.06 -13.04
N ARG A 177 16.17 -11.94 -13.33
CA ARG A 177 17.38 -12.08 -12.52
C ARG A 177 18.58 -12.06 -13.45
N PHE A 178 19.61 -11.33 -13.06
CA PHE A 178 20.81 -11.17 -13.87
C PHE A 178 22.03 -10.90 -12.98
N THR A 179 23.20 -11.24 -13.47
CA THR A 179 24.49 -10.87 -12.89
C THR A 179 24.94 -9.50 -13.38
N THR A 180 25.85 -8.88 -12.65
CA THR A 180 26.46 -7.61 -13.11
C THR A 180 27.07 -7.73 -14.50
N ALA A 181 27.72 -8.87 -14.80
CA ALA A 181 28.35 -9.11 -16.10
C ALA A 181 27.32 -9.19 -17.24
N GLU A 182 26.24 -9.95 -17.05
CA GLU A 182 25.14 -10.02 -18.04
C GLU A 182 24.49 -8.68 -18.29
N GLY A 183 24.27 -7.91 -17.21
CA GLY A 183 23.71 -6.57 -17.31
C GLY A 183 24.63 -5.60 -18.05
N ILE A 184 25.95 -5.66 -17.82
CA ILE A 184 26.95 -4.86 -18.56
C ILE A 184 26.95 -5.24 -20.04
N ALA A 185 26.99 -6.54 -20.36
CA ALA A 185 27.01 -7.01 -21.75
C ALA A 185 25.76 -6.53 -22.51
N LEU A 186 24.58 -6.60 -21.88
CA LEU A 186 23.36 -6.08 -22.46
C LEU A 186 23.42 -4.54 -22.63
N ALA A 187 23.88 -3.81 -21.63
CA ALA A 187 23.98 -2.35 -21.67
C ALA A 187 24.91 -1.87 -22.77
N GLU A 188 26.06 -2.53 -22.97
CA GLU A 188 27.01 -2.26 -24.02
C GLU A 188 26.43 -2.52 -25.42
N SER A 189 25.60 -3.54 -25.59
CA SER A 189 24.91 -3.81 -26.85
C SER A 189 23.94 -2.70 -27.27
N TYR A 190 23.47 -1.89 -26.30
CA TYR A 190 22.66 -0.69 -26.52
C TYR A 190 23.48 0.63 -26.44
N GLY A 191 24.81 0.54 -26.41
CA GLY A 191 25.71 1.72 -26.43
C GLY A 191 25.95 2.37 -25.06
N MET A 192 25.55 1.74 -23.95
CA MET A 192 25.84 2.23 -22.62
C MET A 192 27.15 1.65 -22.09
N LYS A 193 28.08 2.52 -21.64
CA LYS A 193 29.34 2.08 -21.04
C LYS A 193 29.12 1.40 -19.67
N GLU A 194 30.01 0.45 -19.36
CA GLU A 194 30.01 -0.30 -18.09
C GLU A 194 29.83 0.60 -16.85
N HIS A 195 30.60 1.69 -16.76
CA HIS A 195 30.51 2.63 -15.63
C HIS A 195 29.10 3.24 -15.51
N ALA A 196 28.48 3.64 -16.63
CA ALA A 196 27.16 4.22 -16.64
C ALA A 196 26.10 3.21 -16.19
N PHE A 197 26.22 1.95 -16.62
CA PHE A 197 25.34 0.88 -16.16
C PHE A 197 25.47 0.62 -14.65
N LYS A 198 26.71 0.54 -14.13
CA LYS A 198 26.93 0.39 -12.68
C LYS A 198 26.35 1.56 -11.88
N MET A 199 26.44 2.79 -12.39
CA MET A 199 25.83 3.97 -11.77
C MET A 199 24.30 3.90 -11.83
N MET A 200 23.72 3.43 -12.93
CA MET A 200 22.28 3.18 -13.07
C MET A 200 21.80 2.14 -12.03
N LEU A 201 22.50 0.98 -11.90
CA LEU A 201 22.19 -0.01 -10.88
C LEU A 201 22.21 0.59 -9.47
N LYS A 202 23.29 1.32 -9.14
CA LYS A 202 23.45 1.93 -7.81
C LYS A 202 22.35 2.97 -7.52
N ARG A 203 22.00 3.81 -8.50
CA ARG A 203 20.98 4.87 -8.35
C ARG A 203 19.58 4.31 -8.14
N HIS A 204 19.27 3.21 -8.79
CA HIS A 204 17.94 2.60 -8.77
C HIS A 204 17.87 1.32 -7.92
N LEU A 205 18.88 1.09 -7.09
CA LEU A 205 18.85 0.00 -6.11
C LEU A 205 17.78 0.29 -5.07
N GLY A 206 16.95 -0.71 -4.78
CA GLY A 206 15.79 -0.57 -3.89
C GLY A 206 14.52 0.00 -4.56
N THR A 207 14.62 0.52 -5.79
CA THR A 207 13.44 1.01 -6.56
C THR A 207 13.13 0.12 -7.76
N LEU A 208 14.06 -0.01 -8.68
CA LEU A 208 13.94 -0.83 -9.89
C LEU A 208 14.74 -2.12 -9.81
N PHE A 209 15.77 -2.15 -9.00
CA PHE A 209 16.65 -3.31 -8.83
C PHE A 209 16.73 -3.70 -7.37
N LYS A 210 16.68 -5.00 -7.10
CA LYS A 210 16.95 -5.58 -5.79
C LYS A 210 18.22 -6.41 -5.86
N LYS A 211 19.14 -6.18 -4.92
CA LYS A 211 20.35 -6.99 -4.82
C LYS A 211 20.01 -8.32 -4.12
N ILE A 212 20.24 -9.44 -4.78
CA ILE A 212 20.02 -10.79 -4.24
C ILE A 212 21.27 -11.27 -3.51
N ASN A 213 22.41 -11.24 -4.21
CA ASN A 213 23.71 -11.63 -3.72
C ASN A 213 24.79 -10.67 -4.21
N HIS A 214 26.07 -10.96 -3.89
CA HIS A 214 27.18 -10.18 -4.43
C HIS A 214 27.23 -10.35 -5.95
N GLY A 215 27.00 -9.23 -6.67
CA GLY A 215 26.99 -9.22 -8.14
C GLY A 215 25.72 -9.77 -8.80
N GLU A 216 24.69 -10.17 -8.04
CA GLU A 216 23.41 -10.66 -8.55
C GLU A 216 22.25 -9.74 -8.19
N TYR A 217 21.39 -9.48 -9.15
CA TYR A 217 20.25 -8.56 -9.03
C TYR A 217 18.97 -9.16 -9.60
N SER A 218 17.84 -8.65 -9.13
CA SER A 218 16.53 -8.81 -9.77
C SER A 218 15.92 -7.44 -10.08
N LYS A 219 15.10 -7.41 -11.10
CA LYS A 219 14.24 -6.27 -11.42
C LYS A 219 12.82 -6.51 -10.93
#